data_828f380e56c1c5dc09c206cd367e0992
#
_entry.id   828f380e56c1c5dc09c206cd367e0992
#
_cell.length_a   1.000
_cell.length_b   1.000
_cell.length_c   1.000
_cell.angle_alpha   90.00
_cell.angle_beta   90.00
_cell.angle_gamma   90.00
#
_symmetry.space_group_name_H-M   'P 1'
#
loop_
_entity.id
_entity.type
_entity.pdbx_description
1 polymer ?
#
loop_
_entity_poly.entity_id
_entity_poly.type
_entity_poly.pdbx_seq_one_letter_code
_entity_poly.pdbx_strand_id
1 'polypeptide(L)'
;SVNLNNKPLKIKIMQKKITLRLFLALSLALMQTNAFAQVPSQEAYVNLNSTGVNVPVPLTNITNGAKSIEYTLTRNGEVIETKTIALNGAGRTRSNQTLNVVVPPSTDPTVDELALNITKVNGQPTNTTEPYTTITRTTLTQTPKRKVVVEDFTGMWCPWCPRGMAVLSYLTRTHPNDFIGIAVHNSDALECDDYSGIRVSGYPTVRFDRRTDTNDYTGESTFRSEQNRGAEMDVKVFAAWDEWKRNISITTRTTFRVSKYNSHYALAYVLLADGLQSRSYYQKNGFAGGYQYRGYSQDLDFFVNSSNPVYNLKFDHTAIAALGIT
;
A
#
# COMPACT_ATOMS: atom_id res chain seq x y z
N SER A 1 -46.51 -59.31 -2.15
CA SER A 1 -46.15 -59.22 -0.71
C SER A 1 -44.95 -60.13 -0.46
N VAL A 2 -43.77 -59.51 -0.25
CA VAL A 2 -42.56 -60.19 0.19
C VAL A 2 -42.08 -59.52 1.46
N ASN A 3 -42.05 -60.33 2.52
CA ASN A 3 -41.68 -59.97 3.86
C ASN A 3 -40.17 -60.12 4.01
N LEU A 4 -39.44 -59.06 4.34
CA LEU A 4 -38.00 -59.08 4.61
C LEU A 4 -37.75 -58.92 6.13
N ASN A 5 -37.45 -60.05 6.79
CA ASN A 5 -37.03 -60.09 8.16
C ASN A 5 -35.60 -59.57 8.37
N ASN A 6 -35.49 -58.53 9.16
CA ASN A 6 -34.25 -58.01 9.71
C ASN A 6 -33.51 -58.97 10.61
N LYS A 7 -32.22 -59.17 10.33
CA LYS A 7 -31.26 -59.65 11.34
C LYS A 7 -30.12 -58.65 11.45
N PRO A 8 -29.79 -58.14 12.64
CA PRO A 8 -28.69 -57.22 12.79
C PRO A 8 -27.36 -57.94 12.81
N LEU A 9 -26.48 -57.46 11.93
CA LEU A 9 -25.09 -57.91 11.84
C LEU A 9 -24.26 -57.38 13.00
N LYS A 10 -23.75 -58.23 13.87
CA LYS A 10 -22.79 -57.87 14.92
C LYS A 10 -21.39 -57.73 14.30
N ILE A 11 -21.04 -56.56 13.83
CA ILE A 11 -19.64 -56.19 13.56
C ILE A 11 -19.35 -54.93 14.38
N LYS A 12 -18.92 -55.14 15.61
CA LYS A 12 -18.44 -54.04 16.45
C LYS A 12 -17.35 -54.60 17.34
N ILE A 13 -16.12 -54.20 17.12
CA ILE A 13 -15.08 -53.91 18.12
C ILE A 13 -13.68 -53.82 17.52
N MET A 14 -13.42 -54.40 16.32
CA MET A 14 -12.06 -54.35 15.77
C MET A 14 -11.73 -53.13 14.93
N GLN A 15 -12.75 -52.43 14.36
CA GLN A 15 -12.52 -51.25 13.52
C GLN A 15 -12.17 -49.96 14.30
N LYS A 16 -12.58 -49.85 15.56
CA LYS A 16 -12.30 -48.62 16.35
C LYS A 16 -10.83 -48.43 16.75
N LYS A 17 -10.06 -49.51 16.87
CA LYS A 17 -8.63 -49.40 17.25
C LYS A 17 -7.71 -49.14 16.07
N ILE A 18 -8.07 -49.57 14.86
CA ILE A 18 -7.29 -49.32 13.64
C ILE A 18 -7.52 -47.91 13.12
N THR A 19 -8.76 -47.43 13.12
CA THR A 19 -9.10 -46.06 12.72
C THR A 19 -8.48 -45.01 13.66
N LEU A 20 -8.45 -45.25 14.96
CA LEU A 20 -7.85 -44.32 15.91
C LEU A 20 -6.32 -44.24 15.76
N ARG A 21 -5.65 -45.36 15.43
CA ARG A 21 -4.20 -45.33 15.16
C ARG A 21 -3.85 -44.73 13.81
N LEU A 22 -4.68 -44.88 12.78
CA LEU A 22 -4.52 -44.17 11.50
C LEU A 22 -4.78 -42.67 11.63
N PHE A 23 -5.81 -42.28 12.40
CA PHE A 23 -6.07 -40.83 12.65
C PHE A 23 -4.97 -40.21 13.51
N LEU A 24 -4.41 -40.91 14.49
CA LEU A 24 -3.29 -40.41 15.28
C LEU A 24 -1.99 -40.31 14.46
N ALA A 25 -1.73 -41.31 13.58
CA ALA A 25 -0.59 -41.27 12.67
C ALA A 25 -0.75 -40.19 11.57
N LEU A 26 -1.96 -39.97 11.06
CA LEU A 26 -2.26 -38.91 10.09
C LEU A 26 -2.23 -37.53 10.74
N SER A 27 -2.70 -37.37 11.99
CA SER A 27 -2.60 -36.10 12.73
C SER A 27 -1.18 -35.78 13.17
N LEU A 28 -0.32 -36.79 13.46
CA LEU A 28 1.11 -36.57 13.71
C LEU A 28 1.90 -36.24 12.43
N ALA A 29 1.50 -36.81 11.27
CA ALA A 29 2.12 -36.50 9.98
C ALA A 29 1.71 -35.09 9.47
N LEU A 30 0.51 -34.60 9.85
CA LEU A 30 0.06 -33.25 9.53
C LEU A 30 0.61 -32.17 10.48
N MET A 31 1.26 -32.54 11.59
CA MET A 31 1.88 -31.58 12.52
C MET A 31 3.36 -31.31 12.23
N GLN A 32 3.92 -31.83 11.14
CA GLN A 32 5.29 -31.51 10.72
C GLN A 32 5.40 -30.65 9.47
N THR A 33 4.33 -30.06 8.99
CA THR A 33 4.48 -28.87 8.15
C THR A 33 4.77 -27.72 9.11
N ASN A 34 6.04 -27.39 9.30
CA ASN A 34 6.44 -26.06 9.76
C ASN A 34 5.83 -25.09 8.75
N ALA A 35 4.60 -24.63 9.01
CA ALA A 35 4.05 -23.49 8.35
C ALA A 35 4.90 -22.30 8.80
N PHE A 36 5.99 -22.04 8.09
CA PHE A 36 6.62 -20.72 8.17
C PHE A 36 5.50 -19.71 7.92
N ALA A 37 5.32 -18.75 8.83
CA ALA A 37 4.45 -17.63 8.57
C ALA A 37 4.94 -17.05 7.23
N GLN A 38 4.11 -17.18 6.20
CA GLN A 38 4.50 -16.85 4.84
C GLN A 38 4.78 -15.34 4.81
N VAL A 39 6.02 -14.96 4.51
CA VAL A 39 6.38 -13.56 4.34
C VAL A 39 5.63 -13.04 3.12
N PRO A 40 4.90 -11.92 3.23
CA PRO A 40 4.17 -11.35 2.10
C PRO A 40 5.09 -11.14 0.89
N SER A 41 4.56 -11.32 -0.32
CA SER A 41 5.25 -10.99 -1.56
C SER A 41 5.72 -9.53 -1.55
N GLN A 42 6.92 -9.30 -2.06
CA GLN A 42 7.53 -7.98 -2.17
C GLN A 42 7.45 -7.46 -3.61
N GLU A 43 7.62 -6.14 -3.78
CA GLU A 43 7.68 -5.50 -5.09
C GLU A 43 9.07 -4.87 -5.29
N ALA A 44 9.64 -5.04 -6.48
CA ALA A 44 10.90 -4.44 -6.89
C ALA A 44 10.72 -3.69 -8.22
N TYR A 45 11.00 -2.40 -8.22
CA TYR A 45 11.05 -1.58 -9.44
C TYR A 45 12.50 -1.28 -9.76
N VAL A 46 12.99 -1.82 -10.85
CA VAL A 46 14.42 -1.83 -11.21
C VAL A 46 14.59 -1.13 -12.54
N ASN A 47 15.52 -0.18 -12.63
CA ASN A 47 15.88 0.42 -13.92
C ASN A 47 16.71 -0.57 -14.73
N LEU A 48 16.40 -0.74 -16.02
CA LEU A 48 17.08 -1.66 -16.94
C LEU A 48 18.61 -1.44 -16.97
N ASN A 49 19.04 -0.20 -16.85
CA ASN A 49 20.46 0.19 -16.90
C ASN A 49 21.12 0.27 -15.51
N SER A 50 20.46 -0.24 -14.45
CA SER A 50 21.05 -0.26 -13.10
C SER A 50 21.70 -1.59 -12.79
N THR A 51 22.46 -1.63 -11.69
CA THR A 51 23.06 -2.86 -11.15
C THR A 51 22.07 -3.64 -10.26
N GLY A 52 20.88 -3.09 -10.02
CA GLY A 52 19.85 -3.66 -9.16
C GLY A 52 19.31 -2.68 -8.13
N VAL A 53 18.31 -3.13 -7.38
CA VAL A 53 17.68 -2.38 -6.28
C VAL A 53 17.66 -3.23 -5.01
N ASN A 54 17.84 -2.59 -3.85
CA ASN A 54 17.69 -3.24 -2.56
C ASN A 54 16.22 -3.32 -2.16
N VAL A 55 15.74 -4.54 -1.90
CA VAL A 55 14.38 -4.82 -1.42
C VAL A 55 14.48 -5.31 0.03
N PRO A 56 13.90 -4.59 1.00
CA PRO A 56 13.90 -5.01 2.39
C PRO A 56 12.88 -6.12 2.60
N VAL A 57 13.34 -7.32 2.93
CA VAL A 57 12.52 -8.49 3.21
C VAL A 57 12.56 -8.79 4.71
N PRO A 58 11.41 -8.79 5.41
CA PRO A 58 11.37 -9.13 6.82
C PRO A 58 11.84 -10.58 7.05
N LEU A 59 12.72 -10.78 8.03
CA LEU A 59 13.15 -12.10 8.45
C LEU A 59 12.29 -12.57 9.62
N THR A 60 11.40 -13.52 9.34
CA THR A 60 10.56 -14.18 10.35
C THR A 60 10.99 -15.63 10.51
N ASN A 61 10.93 -16.15 11.73
CA ASN A 61 11.23 -17.57 12.06
C ASN A 61 12.66 -18.03 11.70
N ILE A 62 13.58 -17.13 11.52
CA ILE A 62 15.00 -17.48 11.41
C ILE A 62 15.58 -17.56 12.81
N THR A 63 16.37 -18.62 13.07
CA THR A 63 16.93 -18.93 14.39
C THR A 63 17.60 -17.72 15.02
N ASN A 64 17.35 -17.50 16.32
CA ASN A 64 18.06 -16.52 17.13
C ASN A 64 19.57 -16.70 16.96
N GLY A 65 20.27 -15.63 16.60
CA GLY A 65 21.72 -15.66 16.40
C GLY A 65 22.20 -15.84 14.96
N ALA A 66 21.33 -15.66 13.96
CA ALA A 66 21.76 -15.61 12.56
C ALA A 66 22.72 -14.41 12.36
N LYS A 67 23.96 -14.69 11.93
CA LYS A 67 25.01 -13.69 11.63
C LYS A 67 25.17 -13.47 10.15
N SER A 68 24.80 -14.45 9.33
CA SER A 68 24.82 -14.37 7.87
C SER A 68 23.72 -15.22 7.24
N ILE A 69 23.25 -14.76 6.10
CA ILE A 69 22.28 -15.47 5.26
C ILE A 69 22.83 -15.52 3.85
N GLU A 70 22.84 -16.72 3.26
CA GLU A 70 22.99 -16.91 1.83
C GLU A 70 21.62 -17.12 1.23
N TYR A 71 21.31 -16.38 0.17
CA TYR A 71 20.07 -16.54 -0.57
C TYR A 71 20.31 -16.68 -2.07
N THR A 72 19.35 -17.27 -2.75
CA THR A 72 19.25 -17.25 -4.21
C THR A 72 17.97 -16.59 -4.65
N LEU A 73 18.02 -15.87 -5.76
CA LEU A 73 16.86 -15.48 -6.53
C LEU A 73 16.73 -16.42 -7.72
N THR A 74 15.54 -17.01 -7.88
CA THR A 74 15.25 -17.90 -9.01
C THR A 74 14.10 -17.34 -9.85
N ARG A 75 14.19 -17.56 -11.17
CA ARG A 75 13.13 -17.27 -12.13
C ARG A 75 12.81 -18.57 -12.88
N ASN A 76 11.57 -19.02 -12.83
CA ASN A 76 11.16 -20.28 -13.48
C ASN A 76 12.06 -21.48 -13.10
N GLY A 77 12.56 -21.52 -11.86
CA GLY A 77 13.47 -22.57 -11.37
C GLY A 77 14.96 -22.35 -11.69
N GLU A 78 15.31 -21.37 -12.52
CA GLU A 78 16.70 -21.04 -12.83
C GLU A 78 17.24 -19.97 -11.87
N VAL A 79 18.45 -20.20 -11.33
CA VAL A 79 19.11 -19.26 -10.41
C VAL A 79 19.67 -18.09 -11.22
N ILE A 80 19.20 -16.86 -10.90
CA ILE A 80 19.67 -15.63 -11.53
C ILE A 80 20.61 -14.83 -10.65
N GLU A 81 20.59 -15.04 -9.33
CA GLU A 81 21.45 -14.33 -8.38
C GLU A 81 21.71 -15.20 -7.15
N THR A 82 22.93 -15.15 -6.61
CA THR A 82 23.30 -15.77 -5.33
C THR A 82 24.12 -14.76 -4.53
N LYS A 83 23.70 -14.49 -3.29
CA LYS A 83 24.41 -13.58 -2.40
C LYS A 83 24.46 -14.06 -0.97
N THR A 84 25.55 -13.72 -0.27
CA THR A 84 25.67 -13.87 1.17
C THR A 84 25.70 -12.48 1.82
N ILE A 85 24.77 -12.25 2.75
CA ILE A 85 24.64 -11.00 3.48
C ILE A 85 24.98 -11.22 4.94
N ALA A 86 25.88 -10.41 5.49
CA ALA A 86 26.10 -10.33 6.91
C ALA A 86 24.96 -9.58 7.60
N LEU A 87 24.42 -10.14 8.67
CA LEU A 87 23.38 -9.51 9.47
C LEU A 87 24.01 -8.71 10.60
N ASN A 88 23.81 -7.41 10.61
CA ASN A 88 24.26 -6.54 11.69
C ASN A 88 23.36 -6.68 12.92
N GLY A 89 23.93 -7.00 14.07
CA GLY A 89 23.24 -6.98 15.36
C GLY A 89 22.77 -8.33 15.87
N ALA A 90 23.70 -9.27 16.08
CA ALA A 90 23.48 -10.47 16.92
C ALA A 90 23.29 -10.11 18.40
N GLY A 91 22.36 -9.24 18.72
CA GLY A 91 21.91 -8.89 20.07
C GLY A 91 20.65 -9.68 20.44
N ARG A 92 20.54 -10.06 21.71
CA ARG A 92 19.50 -10.91 22.34
C ARG A 92 18.03 -10.43 22.22
N THR A 93 17.69 -9.57 21.29
CA THR A 93 16.33 -9.08 21.10
C THR A 93 15.67 -9.77 19.90
N ARG A 94 14.46 -10.25 20.10
CA ARG A 94 13.49 -10.70 19.07
C ARG A 94 13.09 -9.51 18.15
N SER A 95 14.02 -8.68 17.71
CA SER A 95 13.72 -7.64 16.74
C SER A 95 13.61 -8.27 15.37
N ASN A 96 12.54 -7.96 14.65
CA ASN A 96 12.34 -8.30 13.26
C ASN A 96 13.57 -7.82 12.46
N GLN A 97 14.44 -8.74 12.10
CA GLN A 97 15.59 -8.44 11.25
C GLN A 97 15.08 -8.30 9.82
N THR A 98 15.76 -7.50 9.03
CA THR A 98 15.44 -7.28 7.62
C THR A 98 16.62 -7.73 6.77
N LEU A 99 16.36 -8.57 5.77
CA LEU A 99 17.30 -8.94 4.73
C LEU A 99 17.19 -7.94 3.57
N ASN A 100 18.25 -7.22 3.26
CA ASN A 100 18.30 -6.38 2.08
C ASN A 100 18.68 -7.24 0.85
N VAL A 101 17.66 -7.66 0.11
CA VAL A 101 17.81 -8.48 -1.09
C VAL A 101 18.13 -7.59 -2.28
N VAL A 102 19.24 -7.82 -2.96
CA VAL A 102 19.57 -7.12 -4.21
C VAL A 102 18.85 -7.80 -5.36
N VAL A 103 17.94 -7.09 -6.02
CA VAL A 103 17.18 -7.58 -7.18
C VAL A 103 17.77 -6.96 -8.44
N PRO A 104 18.41 -7.75 -9.34
CA PRO A 104 18.93 -7.26 -10.60
C PRO A 104 17.80 -6.97 -11.60
N PRO A 105 18.01 -6.11 -12.63
CA PRO A 105 17.07 -5.97 -13.74
C PRO A 105 16.99 -7.26 -14.56
N SER A 106 15.88 -7.44 -15.29
CA SER A 106 15.83 -8.41 -16.39
C SER A 106 16.51 -7.86 -17.65
N THR A 107 16.67 -8.68 -18.67
CA THR A 107 17.24 -8.26 -19.98
C THR A 107 16.32 -7.30 -20.72
N ASP A 108 15.04 -7.37 -20.48
CA ASP A 108 14.00 -6.59 -21.14
C ASP A 108 13.10 -5.87 -20.13
N PRO A 109 12.48 -4.73 -20.51
CA PRO A 109 11.53 -4.03 -19.66
C PRO A 109 10.23 -4.81 -19.55
N THR A 110 10.13 -5.66 -18.53
CA THR A 110 9.01 -6.58 -18.29
C THR A 110 8.67 -6.71 -16.81
N VAL A 111 7.55 -7.37 -16.52
CA VAL A 111 7.17 -7.79 -15.18
C VAL A 111 7.32 -9.30 -15.08
N ASP A 112 8.05 -9.77 -14.09
CA ASP A 112 8.20 -11.19 -13.78
C ASP A 112 8.20 -11.45 -12.27
N GLU A 113 8.06 -12.71 -11.89
CA GLU A 113 8.10 -13.14 -10.50
C GLU A 113 9.41 -13.88 -10.23
N LEU A 114 10.05 -13.51 -9.12
CA LEU A 114 11.24 -14.15 -8.61
C LEU A 114 10.90 -14.87 -7.31
N ALA A 115 11.42 -16.08 -7.14
CA ALA A 115 11.39 -16.77 -5.87
C ALA A 115 12.68 -16.47 -5.10
N LEU A 116 12.54 -15.99 -3.86
CA LEU A 116 13.64 -15.82 -2.92
C LEU A 116 13.77 -17.08 -2.07
N ASN A 117 14.91 -17.73 -2.15
CA ASN A 117 15.21 -18.92 -1.37
C ASN A 117 16.36 -18.63 -0.42
N ILE A 118 16.20 -18.92 0.88
CA ILE A 118 17.29 -18.89 1.84
C ILE A 118 17.99 -20.23 1.81
N THR A 119 19.23 -20.26 1.32
CA THR A 119 19.99 -21.50 1.10
C THR A 119 20.91 -21.86 2.25
N LYS A 120 21.45 -20.85 2.96
CA LYS A 120 22.28 -21.08 4.16
C LYS A 120 22.02 -20.04 5.25
N VAL A 121 22.14 -20.47 6.50
CA VAL A 121 22.16 -19.61 7.68
C VAL A 121 23.47 -19.89 8.44
N ASN A 122 24.28 -18.86 8.71
CA ASN A 122 25.60 -19.01 9.33
C ASN A 122 26.49 -20.04 8.60
N GLY A 123 26.40 -20.11 7.29
CA GLY A 123 27.14 -21.06 6.45
C GLY A 123 26.59 -22.49 6.43
N GLN A 124 25.56 -22.80 7.24
CA GLN A 124 24.93 -24.12 7.27
C GLN A 124 23.74 -24.15 6.30
N PRO A 125 23.61 -25.20 5.46
CA PRO A 125 22.49 -25.34 4.55
C PRO A 125 21.15 -25.37 5.26
N THR A 126 20.12 -24.80 4.62
CA THR A 126 18.72 -24.93 5.04
C THR A 126 18.07 -26.10 4.31
N ASN A 127 17.11 -26.78 4.96
CA ASN A 127 16.38 -27.91 4.37
C ASN A 127 14.99 -27.46 3.89
N THR A 128 14.85 -26.23 3.39
CA THR A 128 13.58 -25.72 2.89
C THR A 128 13.44 -26.02 1.41
N THR A 129 12.29 -26.59 1.01
CA THR A 129 11.93 -26.87 -0.38
C THR A 129 11.12 -25.76 -1.01
N GLU A 130 10.46 -24.95 -0.17
CA GLU A 130 9.61 -23.86 -0.60
C GLU A 130 10.35 -22.51 -0.56
N PRO A 131 10.04 -21.60 -1.47
CA PRO A 131 10.57 -20.23 -1.42
C PRO A 131 10.23 -19.55 -0.09
N TYR A 132 11.18 -18.77 0.41
CA TYR A 132 10.96 -17.94 1.60
C TYR A 132 9.88 -16.87 1.35
N THR A 133 9.92 -16.24 0.19
CA THR A 133 8.88 -15.34 -0.33
C THR A 133 9.06 -15.16 -1.83
N THR A 134 8.11 -14.48 -2.47
CA THR A 134 8.23 -14.06 -3.86
C THR A 134 8.48 -12.56 -3.97
N ILE A 135 9.10 -12.14 -5.07
CA ILE A 135 9.35 -10.73 -5.40
C ILE A 135 8.83 -10.49 -6.82
N THR A 136 7.80 -9.67 -6.95
CA THR A 136 7.37 -9.19 -8.26
C THR A 136 8.36 -8.14 -8.73
N ARG A 137 9.18 -8.49 -9.73
CA ARG A 137 10.14 -7.58 -10.34
C ARG A 137 9.52 -6.87 -11.53
N THR A 138 9.54 -5.53 -11.51
CA THR A 138 9.19 -4.67 -12.64
C THR A 138 10.46 -4.00 -13.15
N THR A 139 10.96 -4.43 -14.32
CA THR A 139 12.11 -3.80 -14.96
C THR A 139 11.64 -2.70 -15.88
N LEU A 140 12.14 -1.48 -15.67
CA LEU A 140 11.73 -0.26 -16.34
C LEU A 140 12.78 0.22 -17.32
N THR A 141 12.39 0.73 -18.48
CA THR A 141 13.30 1.43 -19.40
C THR A 141 13.91 2.69 -18.76
N GLN A 142 13.14 3.33 -17.89
CA GLN A 142 13.52 4.52 -17.13
C GLN A 142 12.61 4.63 -15.92
N THR A 143 13.14 5.10 -14.80
CA THR A 143 12.33 5.39 -13.60
C THR A 143 11.39 6.58 -13.87
N PRO A 144 10.06 6.39 -13.81
CA PRO A 144 9.11 7.49 -13.96
C PRO A 144 9.17 8.47 -12.79
N LYS A 145 8.81 9.72 -13.04
CA LYS A 145 8.59 10.69 -11.98
C LYS A 145 7.24 10.41 -11.30
N ARG A 146 7.29 9.86 -10.08
CA ARG A 146 6.10 9.55 -9.30
C ARG A 146 5.60 10.77 -8.53
N LYS A 147 4.27 10.92 -8.48
CA LYS A 147 3.57 11.78 -7.53
C LYS A 147 2.61 10.94 -6.70
N VAL A 148 2.46 11.28 -5.44
CA VAL A 148 1.50 10.62 -4.52
C VAL A 148 0.22 11.43 -4.52
N VAL A 149 -0.90 10.77 -4.81
CA VAL A 149 -2.24 11.37 -4.72
C VAL A 149 -2.79 11.12 -3.32
N VAL A 150 -3.28 12.17 -2.68
CA VAL A 150 -3.86 12.10 -1.34
C VAL A 150 -5.29 12.65 -1.38
N GLU A 151 -6.25 11.78 -1.14
CA GLU A 151 -7.68 12.11 -1.09
C GLU A 151 -8.08 12.29 0.38
N ASP A 152 -8.54 13.49 0.74
CA ASP A 152 -9.16 13.79 2.03
C ASP A 152 -10.68 13.81 1.87
N PHE A 153 -11.34 12.72 2.28
CA PHE A 153 -12.80 12.65 2.35
C PHE A 153 -13.25 13.41 3.60
N THR A 154 -13.91 14.55 3.38
CA THR A 154 -14.08 15.60 4.38
C THR A 154 -15.49 16.20 4.36
N GLY A 155 -15.74 17.19 5.22
CA GLY A 155 -16.96 17.96 5.23
C GLY A 155 -16.90 19.10 6.25
N MET A 156 -17.47 20.26 5.91
CA MET A 156 -17.52 21.45 6.79
C MET A 156 -18.22 21.17 8.12
N TRP A 157 -19.17 20.26 8.13
CA TRP A 157 -19.93 19.81 9.31
C TRP A 157 -19.14 18.89 10.26
N CYS A 158 -18.04 18.32 9.80
CA CYS A 158 -17.27 17.30 10.51
C CYS A 158 -16.26 17.95 11.49
N PRO A 159 -16.37 17.75 12.80
CA PRO A 159 -15.48 18.42 13.76
C PRO A 159 -14.03 17.91 13.71
N TRP A 160 -13.78 16.69 13.25
CA TRP A 160 -12.44 16.09 13.16
C TRP A 160 -11.78 16.24 11.78
N CYS A 161 -12.50 16.79 10.81
CA CYS A 161 -12.02 17.00 9.44
C CYS A 161 -10.88 18.03 9.30
N PRO A 162 -10.66 18.99 10.23
CA PRO A 162 -9.44 19.78 10.22
C PRO A 162 -8.15 19.01 10.22
N ARG A 163 -8.14 17.72 10.66
CA ARG A 163 -6.98 16.83 10.53
C ARG A 163 -6.60 16.60 9.07
N GLY A 164 -7.57 16.25 8.22
CA GLY A 164 -7.32 16.03 6.79
C GLY A 164 -6.82 17.30 6.11
N MET A 165 -7.45 18.44 6.39
CA MET A 165 -7.00 19.76 5.91
C MET A 165 -5.55 20.06 6.32
N ALA A 166 -5.18 19.77 7.58
CA ALA A 166 -3.81 19.97 8.06
C ALA A 166 -2.82 19.04 7.34
N VAL A 167 -3.18 17.79 7.06
CA VAL A 167 -2.35 16.85 6.28
C VAL A 167 -2.13 17.37 4.87
N LEU A 168 -3.20 17.79 4.14
CA LEU A 168 -3.06 18.33 2.80
C LEU A 168 -2.18 19.59 2.79
N SER A 169 -2.40 20.51 3.73
CA SER A 169 -1.59 21.76 3.86
C SER A 169 -0.12 21.45 4.16
N TYR A 170 0.13 20.52 5.09
CA TYR A 170 1.48 20.08 5.42
C TYR A 170 2.22 19.52 4.20
N LEU A 171 1.59 18.59 3.47
CA LEU A 171 2.19 17.94 2.30
C LEU A 171 2.38 18.90 1.12
N THR A 172 1.45 19.84 0.93
CA THR A 172 1.60 20.92 -0.07
C THR A 172 2.85 21.74 0.18
N ARG A 173 3.11 22.09 1.43
CA ARG A 173 4.26 22.90 1.82
C ARG A 173 5.58 22.12 1.79
N THR A 174 5.56 20.85 2.21
CA THR A 174 6.78 20.04 2.36
C THR A 174 7.15 19.27 1.10
N HIS A 175 6.16 18.92 0.26
CA HIS A 175 6.33 18.10 -0.94
C HIS A 175 5.66 18.68 -2.20
N PRO A 176 5.86 19.97 -2.53
CA PRO A 176 5.08 20.65 -3.57
C PRO A 176 5.20 20.04 -4.97
N ASN A 177 6.28 19.30 -5.23
CA ASN A 177 6.56 18.70 -6.54
C ASN A 177 6.10 17.24 -6.67
N ASP A 178 5.90 16.55 -5.56
CA ASP A 178 5.68 15.10 -5.54
C ASP A 178 4.32 14.73 -4.92
N PHE A 179 3.52 15.73 -4.56
CA PHE A 179 2.23 15.63 -3.92
C PHE A 179 1.11 16.15 -4.83
N ILE A 180 -0.06 15.51 -4.77
CA ILE A 180 -1.32 15.97 -5.34
C ILE A 180 -2.40 15.76 -4.28
N GLY A 181 -2.93 16.85 -3.70
CA GLY A 181 -4.02 16.83 -2.74
C GLY A 181 -5.38 16.95 -3.42
N ILE A 182 -6.38 16.22 -2.91
CA ILE A 182 -7.77 16.28 -3.35
C ILE A 182 -8.65 16.29 -2.10
N ALA A 183 -9.35 17.39 -1.83
CA ALA A 183 -10.37 17.48 -0.81
C ALA A 183 -11.72 17.09 -1.42
N VAL A 184 -12.28 15.97 -0.95
CA VAL A 184 -13.57 15.42 -1.40
C VAL A 184 -14.62 15.72 -0.34
N HIS A 185 -15.35 16.81 -0.55
CA HIS A 185 -16.41 17.22 0.37
C HIS A 185 -17.63 16.34 0.23
N ASN A 186 -18.36 16.16 1.33
CA ASN A 186 -19.61 15.40 1.39
C ASN A 186 -20.67 16.16 2.17
N SER A 187 -21.88 16.20 1.66
CA SER A 187 -23.07 16.78 2.30
C SER A 187 -22.88 18.21 2.79
N ASP A 188 -22.16 19.01 1.99
CA ASP A 188 -21.96 20.45 2.22
C ASP A 188 -21.90 21.24 0.91
N ALA A 189 -21.69 22.55 1.00
CA ALA A 189 -21.71 23.44 -0.18
C ALA A 189 -20.54 23.23 -1.16
N LEU A 190 -19.56 22.43 -0.83
CA LEU A 190 -18.39 22.10 -1.65
C LEU A 190 -18.42 20.67 -2.18
N GLU A 191 -19.52 19.94 -1.99
CA GLU A 191 -19.67 18.59 -2.51
C GLU A 191 -19.56 18.53 -4.04
N CYS A 192 -18.80 17.57 -4.53
CA CYS A 192 -18.65 17.28 -5.96
C CYS A 192 -19.40 16.01 -6.30
N ASP A 193 -20.58 16.15 -6.93
CA ASP A 193 -21.45 15.01 -7.30
C ASP A 193 -20.78 14.03 -8.27
N ASP A 194 -19.85 14.51 -9.10
CA ASP A 194 -19.09 13.69 -10.05
C ASP A 194 -18.10 12.77 -9.34
N TYR A 195 -17.74 13.09 -8.06
CA TYR A 195 -16.79 12.31 -7.28
C TYR A 195 -17.53 11.22 -6.50
N SER A 196 -18.04 10.24 -7.22
CA SER A 196 -18.90 9.18 -6.69
C SER A 196 -18.22 7.81 -6.74
N GLY A 197 -18.84 6.81 -6.10
CA GLY A 197 -18.39 5.42 -6.16
C GLY A 197 -17.36 5.01 -5.11
N ILE A 198 -16.63 5.94 -4.51
CA ILE A 198 -15.65 5.64 -3.45
C ILE A 198 -16.35 5.68 -2.09
N ARG A 199 -16.34 4.55 -1.40
CA ARG A 199 -16.92 4.44 -0.06
C ARG A 199 -15.84 4.61 1.00
N VAL A 200 -16.18 5.39 2.05
CA VAL A 200 -15.38 5.53 3.26
C VAL A 200 -16.23 5.17 4.48
N SER A 201 -15.60 4.66 5.52
CA SER A 201 -16.29 4.26 6.76
C SER A 201 -16.59 5.44 7.70
N GLY A 202 -15.98 6.59 7.48
CA GLY A 202 -16.13 7.78 8.33
C GLY A 202 -15.33 8.98 7.81
N TYR A 203 -15.48 10.10 8.50
CA TYR A 203 -14.83 11.38 8.16
C TYR A 203 -14.03 11.92 9.36
N PRO A 204 -12.81 12.47 9.12
CA PRO A 204 -12.09 12.45 7.85
C PRO A 204 -11.52 11.06 7.56
N THR A 205 -11.48 10.68 6.29
CA THR A 205 -10.63 9.60 5.79
C THR A 205 -9.59 10.23 4.87
N VAL A 206 -8.31 10.10 5.23
CA VAL A 206 -7.19 10.56 4.41
C VAL A 206 -6.54 9.35 3.77
N ARG A 207 -6.67 9.23 2.45
CA ARG A 207 -6.26 8.06 1.67
C ARG A 207 -5.17 8.40 0.67
N PHE A 208 -4.10 7.62 0.70
CA PHE A 208 -2.95 7.76 -0.19
C PHE A 208 -3.04 6.75 -1.34
N ASP A 209 -2.95 7.23 -2.58
CA ASP A 209 -3.00 6.45 -3.83
C ASP A 209 -4.14 5.43 -3.87
N ARG A 210 -5.27 5.71 -3.21
CA ARG A 210 -6.43 4.82 -3.03
C ARG A 210 -6.12 3.48 -2.37
N ARG A 211 -5.04 3.39 -1.60
CA ARG A 211 -4.50 2.15 -1.04
C ARG A 211 -4.40 2.17 0.48
N THR A 212 -3.88 3.24 1.04
CA THR A 212 -3.50 3.31 2.45
C THR A 212 -4.16 4.50 3.12
N ASP A 213 -4.95 4.25 4.15
CA ASP A 213 -5.54 5.29 4.97
C ASP A 213 -4.59 5.65 6.12
N THR A 214 -4.57 6.92 6.51
CA THR A 214 -3.80 7.36 7.68
C THR A 214 -4.66 8.08 8.71
N ASN A 215 -4.28 7.91 9.97
CA ASN A 215 -4.77 8.71 11.09
C ASN A 215 -3.72 9.67 11.64
N ASP A 216 -2.54 9.71 11.03
CA ASP A 216 -1.47 10.64 11.37
C ASP A 216 -1.87 12.11 11.08
N TYR A 217 -1.29 13.04 11.81
CA TYR A 217 -1.59 14.48 11.70
C TYR A 217 -0.78 15.20 10.62
N THR A 218 0.24 14.55 10.07
CA THR A 218 1.06 15.06 8.97
C THR A 218 0.95 14.21 7.71
N GLY A 219 0.66 12.91 7.88
CA GLY A 219 0.68 11.93 6.80
C GLY A 219 2.07 11.63 6.24
N GLU A 220 3.15 12.19 6.83
CA GLU A 220 4.52 12.13 6.29
C GLU A 220 5.01 10.69 6.12
N SER A 221 4.82 9.84 7.12
CA SER A 221 5.26 8.44 7.07
C SER A 221 4.58 7.66 5.95
N THR A 222 3.26 7.82 5.82
CA THR A 222 2.48 7.17 4.76
C THR A 222 2.86 7.72 3.39
N PHE A 223 3.04 9.05 3.28
CA PHE A 223 3.50 9.69 2.05
C PHE A 223 4.85 9.13 1.57
N ARG A 224 5.84 9.03 2.48
CA ARG A 224 7.16 8.47 2.15
C ARG A 224 7.07 7.01 1.73
N SER A 225 6.26 6.22 2.41
CA SER A 225 6.03 4.82 2.05
C SER A 225 5.47 4.70 0.63
N GLU A 226 4.44 5.47 0.29
CA GLU A 226 3.85 5.46 -1.05
C GLU A 226 4.79 6.08 -2.10
N GLN A 227 5.54 7.14 -1.77
CA GLN A 227 6.53 7.73 -2.68
C GLN A 227 7.63 6.74 -3.08
N ASN A 228 8.06 5.89 -2.14
CA ASN A 228 9.08 4.86 -2.38
C ASN A 228 8.57 3.68 -3.20
N ARG A 229 7.28 3.58 -3.45
CA ARG A 229 6.74 2.59 -4.39
C ARG A 229 7.11 3.01 -5.81
N GLY A 230 7.28 2.03 -6.68
CA GLY A 230 7.57 2.30 -8.08
C GLY A 230 6.35 2.83 -8.85
N ALA A 231 6.60 3.25 -10.06
CA ALA A 231 5.59 3.57 -11.06
C ALA A 231 5.97 2.97 -12.40
N GLU A 232 4.97 2.63 -13.20
CA GLU A 232 5.16 1.93 -14.49
C GLU A 232 5.11 2.89 -15.69
N MET A 233 4.70 4.15 -15.47
CA MET A 233 4.48 5.11 -16.55
C MET A 233 4.71 6.56 -16.11
N ASP A 234 5.03 7.41 -17.06
CA ASP A 234 4.93 8.86 -16.93
C ASP A 234 3.60 9.34 -17.48
N VAL A 235 2.97 10.28 -16.78
CA VAL A 235 1.74 10.95 -17.22
C VAL A 235 2.00 12.45 -17.31
N LYS A 236 1.76 13.03 -18.48
CA LYS A 236 1.81 14.49 -18.69
C LYS A 236 0.43 14.99 -19.06
N VAL A 237 -0.02 16.00 -18.34
CA VAL A 237 -1.33 16.65 -18.55
C VAL A 237 -1.09 18.05 -19.10
N PHE A 238 -1.82 18.38 -20.15
CA PHE A 238 -1.87 19.71 -20.76
C PHE A 238 -3.32 20.19 -20.68
N ALA A 239 -3.54 21.37 -20.14
CA ALA A 239 -4.85 21.98 -20.05
C ALA A 239 -4.84 23.34 -20.72
N ALA A 240 -5.90 23.65 -21.47
CA ALA A 240 -6.12 24.92 -22.11
C ALA A 240 -7.52 25.43 -21.78
N TRP A 241 -7.63 26.66 -21.28
CA TRP A 241 -8.89 27.33 -21.02
C TRP A 241 -9.35 28.10 -22.28
N ASP A 242 -10.61 27.87 -22.66
CA ASP A 242 -11.30 28.63 -23.71
C ASP A 242 -12.30 29.60 -23.07
N GLU A 243 -11.97 30.87 -23.01
CA GLU A 243 -12.80 31.92 -22.38
C GLU A 243 -14.14 32.09 -23.07
N TRP A 244 -14.18 31.91 -24.42
CA TRP A 244 -15.41 32.07 -25.20
C TRP A 244 -16.41 30.98 -24.96
N LYS A 245 -15.92 29.74 -24.90
CA LYS A 245 -16.74 28.56 -24.68
C LYS A 245 -16.87 28.21 -23.21
N ARG A 246 -16.12 28.88 -22.32
CA ARG A 246 -16.06 28.56 -20.89
C ARG A 246 -15.82 27.06 -20.63
N ASN A 247 -14.88 26.51 -21.34
CA ASN A 247 -14.52 25.11 -21.19
C ASN A 247 -12.99 24.92 -21.00
N ILE A 248 -12.62 23.78 -20.45
CA ILE A 248 -11.25 23.35 -20.32
C ILE A 248 -11.03 22.17 -21.25
N SER A 249 -10.08 22.31 -22.18
CA SER A 249 -9.62 21.18 -22.98
C SER A 249 -8.42 20.53 -22.30
N ILE A 250 -8.51 19.23 -22.02
CA ILE A 250 -7.46 18.48 -21.35
C ILE A 250 -6.89 17.45 -22.32
N THR A 251 -5.58 17.45 -22.49
CA THR A 251 -4.84 16.44 -23.27
C THR A 251 -3.87 15.74 -22.34
N THR A 252 -3.89 14.40 -22.35
CA THR A 252 -2.99 13.57 -21.55
C THR A 252 -2.09 12.75 -22.47
N ARG A 253 -0.79 12.75 -22.16
CA ARG A 253 0.19 11.86 -22.78
C ARG A 253 0.73 10.90 -21.73
N THR A 254 0.49 9.61 -21.93
CA THR A 254 1.02 8.53 -21.09
C THR A 254 2.17 7.84 -21.81
N THR A 255 3.31 7.67 -21.12
CA THR A 255 4.47 6.93 -21.63
C THR A 255 4.74 5.77 -20.71
N PHE A 256 4.47 4.54 -21.17
CA PHE A 256 4.76 3.32 -20.44
C PHE A 256 6.25 3.04 -20.43
N ARG A 257 6.77 2.63 -19.28
CA ARG A 257 8.19 2.31 -19.05
C ARG A 257 8.47 0.82 -18.94
N VAL A 258 7.42 0.02 -19.03
CA VAL A 258 7.47 -1.45 -18.97
C VAL A 258 6.47 -2.02 -19.97
N SER A 259 6.80 -3.18 -20.55
CA SER A 259 5.87 -3.99 -21.33
C SER A 259 5.10 -4.91 -20.38
N LYS A 260 3.79 -4.79 -20.36
CA LYS A 260 2.91 -5.58 -19.50
C LYS A 260 1.75 -6.15 -20.31
N TYR A 261 1.67 -7.45 -20.34
CA TYR A 261 0.58 -8.15 -21.02
C TYR A 261 -0.71 -8.05 -20.17
N ASN A 262 -1.84 -7.85 -20.83
CA ASN A 262 -3.17 -7.73 -20.19
C ASN A 262 -3.26 -6.66 -19.09
N SER A 263 -2.60 -5.52 -19.28
CA SER A 263 -2.74 -4.40 -18.37
C SER A 263 -4.08 -3.67 -18.59
N HIS A 264 -4.77 -3.36 -17.48
CA HIS A 264 -6.03 -2.62 -17.49
C HIS A 264 -5.83 -1.28 -16.79
N TYR A 265 -5.42 -0.26 -17.55
CA TYR A 265 -5.32 1.10 -17.05
C TYR A 265 -6.51 1.93 -17.53
N ALA A 266 -7.00 2.80 -16.65
CA ALA A 266 -7.98 3.83 -16.98
C ALA A 266 -7.44 5.19 -16.59
N LEU A 267 -7.90 6.24 -17.25
CA LEU A 267 -7.62 7.61 -16.88
C LEU A 267 -8.82 8.16 -16.11
N ALA A 268 -8.54 8.77 -14.97
CA ALA A 268 -9.49 9.57 -14.24
C ALA A 268 -8.97 11.01 -14.13
N TYR A 269 -9.88 11.96 -14.17
CA TYR A 269 -9.57 13.38 -14.10
C TYR A 269 -10.33 14.01 -12.94
N VAL A 270 -9.68 14.86 -12.19
CA VAL A 270 -10.30 15.68 -11.15
C VAL A 270 -9.90 17.13 -11.38
N LEU A 271 -10.88 18.00 -11.51
CA LEU A 271 -10.67 19.45 -11.52
C LEU A 271 -10.71 19.94 -10.09
N LEU A 272 -9.65 20.64 -9.69
CA LEU A 272 -9.48 21.17 -8.35
C LEU A 272 -9.61 22.70 -8.36
N ALA A 273 -10.16 23.24 -7.29
CA ALA A 273 -10.16 24.67 -7.02
C ALA A 273 -9.48 24.94 -5.68
N ASP A 274 -8.68 26.01 -5.67
CA ASP A 274 -8.01 26.52 -4.47
C ASP A 274 -8.61 27.87 -4.07
N GLY A 275 -8.48 28.20 -2.78
CA GLY A 275 -8.89 29.50 -2.24
C GLY A 275 -10.40 29.71 -2.22
N LEU A 276 -11.22 28.65 -2.25
CA LEU A 276 -12.67 28.80 -2.19
C LEU A 276 -13.07 29.39 -0.83
N GLN A 277 -13.80 30.48 -0.86
CA GLN A 277 -14.23 31.21 0.33
C GLN A 277 -15.61 31.81 0.15
N SER A 278 -16.43 31.73 1.19
CA SER A 278 -17.74 32.41 1.26
C SER A 278 -18.04 32.82 2.70
N ARG A 279 -18.90 33.80 2.88
CA ARG A 279 -19.39 34.20 4.23
C ARG A 279 -20.22 33.08 4.89
N SER A 280 -20.80 32.19 4.10
CA SER A 280 -21.57 31.05 4.59
C SER A 280 -20.70 29.81 4.89
N TYR A 281 -19.43 29.81 4.46
CA TYR A 281 -18.55 28.68 4.68
C TYR A 281 -17.96 28.72 6.09
N TYR A 282 -17.92 27.55 6.72
CA TYR A 282 -17.32 27.36 8.04
C TYR A 282 -16.74 25.97 8.11
N GLN A 283 -15.84 25.73 9.03
CA GLN A 283 -15.37 24.38 9.36
C GLN A 283 -15.61 24.13 10.84
N LYS A 284 -16.41 23.11 11.17
CA LYS A 284 -16.46 22.61 12.57
C LYS A 284 -15.08 22.16 12.99
N ASN A 285 -14.71 22.46 14.24
CA ASN A 285 -13.33 22.30 14.70
C ASN A 285 -13.29 21.64 16.10
N GLY A 286 -13.16 20.33 16.12
CA GLY A 286 -13.01 19.55 17.37
C GLY A 286 -11.63 19.68 18.03
N PHE A 287 -10.67 20.33 17.36
CA PHE A 287 -9.33 20.57 17.89
C PHE A 287 -9.21 21.87 18.68
N ALA A 288 -10.21 22.75 18.60
CA ALA A 288 -10.19 24.06 19.29
C ALA A 288 -9.85 23.93 20.77
N GLY A 289 -8.77 24.58 21.22
CA GLY A 289 -8.31 24.55 22.61
C GLY A 289 -7.72 23.23 23.09
N GLY A 290 -7.60 22.23 22.20
CA GLY A 290 -7.07 20.88 22.54
C GLY A 290 -5.55 20.87 22.58
N TYR A 291 -4.94 21.29 23.69
CA TYR A 291 -3.47 21.40 23.84
C TYR A 291 -2.69 20.10 23.59
N GLN A 292 -3.32 18.95 23.79
CA GLN A 292 -2.75 17.63 23.50
C GLN A 292 -2.45 17.40 22.01
N TYR A 293 -3.02 18.22 21.12
CA TYR A 293 -2.84 18.15 19.67
C TYR A 293 -1.78 19.13 19.16
N ARG A 294 -1.15 19.93 20.03
CA ARG A 294 -0.13 20.90 19.66
C ARG A 294 1.20 20.23 19.32
N GLY A 295 1.91 20.85 18.36
CA GLY A 295 3.28 20.49 18.00
C GLY A 295 3.40 19.32 17.01
N TYR A 296 2.29 18.76 16.52
CA TYR A 296 2.34 17.78 15.44
C TYR A 296 2.70 18.45 14.10
N SER A 297 2.08 19.57 13.80
CA SER A 297 2.42 20.43 12.66
C SER A 297 1.87 21.84 12.90
N GLN A 298 2.48 22.86 12.27
CA GLN A 298 1.94 24.23 12.31
C GLN A 298 0.53 24.29 11.68
N ASP A 299 0.23 23.40 10.73
CA ASP A 299 -1.04 23.36 10.02
C ASP A 299 -2.16 22.86 10.95
N LEU A 300 -1.88 21.88 11.82
CA LEU A 300 -2.81 21.45 12.86
C LEU A 300 -2.90 22.48 14.01
N ASP A 301 -1.79 23.07 14.40
CA ASP A 301 -1.72 24.11 15.45
C ASP A 301 -2.60 25.32 15.11
N PHE A 302 -2.78 25.62 13.82
CA PHE A 302 -3.75 26.63 13.37
C PHE A 302 -5.16 26.29 13.89
N PHE A 303 -5.63 25.07 13.74
CA PHE A 303 -6.96 24.63 14.22
C PHE A 303 -7.04 24.57 15.74
N VAL A 304 -5.97 24.12 16.41
CA VAL A 304 -5.92 24.11 17.89
C VAL A 304 -6.06 25.51 18.48
N ASN A 305 -5.53 26.52 17.79
CA ASN A 305 -5.60 27.91 18.22
C ASN A 305 -6.81 28.68 17.68
N SER A 306 -7.61 28.06 16.80
CA SER A 306 -8.81 28.67 16.20
C SER A 306 -10.07 28.37 17.01
N SER A 307 -11.15 29.11 16.73
CA SER A 307 -12.48 28.87 17.30
C SER A 307 -13.15 27.61 16.77
N ASN A 308 -14.28 27.25 17.34
CA ASN A 308 -15.21 26.24 16.81
C ASN A 308 -16.59 26.87 16.64
N PRO A 309 -17.11 27.03 15.42
CA PRO A 309 -16.45 26.73 14.13
C PRO A 309 -15.40 27.77 13.73
N VAL A 310 -14.57 27.41 12.73
CA VAL A 310 -13.67 28.34 12.06
C VAL A 310 -14.39 28.97 10.88
N TYR A 311 -14.45 30.30 10.85
CA TYR A 311 -15.00 31.09 9.75
C TYR A 311 -13.88 31.75 8.92
N ASN A 312 -14.24 32.26 7.75
CA ASN A 312 -13.30 32.92 6.82
C ASN A 312 -12.12 32.04 6.40
N LEU A 313 -12.30 30.72 6.46
CA LEU A 313 -11.32 29.77 5.98
C LEU A 313 -11.32 29.74 4.45
N LYS A 314 -10.14 29.55 3.86
CA LYS A 314 -9.99 29.20 2.45
C LYS A 314 -9.91 27.69 2.34
N PHE A 315 -10.70 27.14 1.41
CA PHE A 315 -10.70 25.72 1.09
C PHE A 315 -9.88 25.53 -0.17
N ASP A 316 -8.77 24.79 -0.03
CA ASP A 316 -7.84 24.45 -1.10
C ASP A 316 -8.02 22.99 -1.51
N HIS A 317 -7.49 22.61 -2.66
CA HIS A 317 -7.53 21.24 -3.22
C HIS A 317 -8.95 20.70 -3.42
N THR A 318 -9.97 21.55 -3.42
CA THR A 318 -11.36 21.12 -3.47
C THR A 318 -11.71 20.54 -4.84
N ALA A 319 -12.18 19.29 -4.87
CA ALA A 319 -12.71 18.68 -6.08
C ALA A 319 -14.01 19.40 -6.49
N ILE A 320 -14.06 19.92 -7.72
CA ILE A 320 -15.23 20.65 -8.25
C ILE A 320 -15.85 19.98 -9.47
N ALA A 321 -15.13 19.11 -10.15
CA ALA A 321 -15.62 18.23 -11.20
C ALA A 321 -14.72 17.00 -11.30
N ALA A 322 -15.26 15.87 -11.72
CA ALA A 322 -14.50 14.65 -11.93
C ALA A 322 -15.03 13.83 -13.12
N LEU A 323 -14.13 13.04 -13.72
CA LEU A 323 -14.46 12.12 -14.80
C LEU A 323 -13.67 10.84 -14.64
N GLY A 324 -14.33 9.69 -14.79
CA GLY A 324 -13.69 8.37 -14.70
C GLY A 324 -13.34 7.97 -13.27
N ILE A 325 -13.93 8.59 -12.28
CA ILE A 325 -13.85 8.18 -10.87
C ILE A 325 -14.83 7.02 -10.65
N THR A 326 -14.33 5.82 -10.34
CA THR A 326 -15.14 4.61 -10.10
C THR A 326 -14.56 3.79 -8.95
#